data_f48130072f2cc690ef06f48019fbb172
#
_entry.id   f48130072f2cc690ef06f48019fbb172
#
_cell.length_a   1.000
_cell.length_b   1.000
_cell.length_c   1.000
_cell.angle_alpha   90.00
_cell.angle_beta   90.00
_cell.angle_gamma   90.00
#
_symmetry.space_group_name_H-M   'P 1'
#
loop_
_entity.id
_entity.type
_entity.pdbx_description
1 polymer ?
#
loop_
_entity_poly.entity_id
_entity_poly.type
_entity_poly.pdbx_seq_one_letter_code
_entity_poly.pdbx_strand_id
1 'polypeptide(L)'
;MTTARFRQSLLALTIAWLGIVAFATHLLIRAEIGRHERDFEAATQQLSNGLKHKLDTNEAVLAGFVAFLRAVEGNDVESATRYAASATAAYPHIYMLEVARRVSVSEERQFEAALRQNWLADFTLKSFPGITGSPATPAEAKMETWPVLFLYPALPEAQAIYGVRLETVDYLAYSLALAKKNARPVVSPVFELYEGGRAYILLQEVERATAAKGLAATSLFGNTMTALLVIRSDALLPGPAAPAALKTMAYAAQMRSAGRSDNLLFSHEAEPSGRLDTWLLPRFQHEFVIDNVSQPTVLSFEQQLAWHDLLTAEFLIIIGLLACAFVTVPALSLRHFRAVERGARELE
;
A
#
# COMPACT_ATOMS: atom_id res chain seq x y z
N MET A 1 7.91 4.65 -75.62
CA MET A 1 6.98 3.92 -74.67
C MET A 1 7.66 3.42 -73.41
N THR A 2 8.94 3.41 -73.30
CA THR A 2 9.74 2.84 -72.17
C THR A 2 9.85 3.75 -70.94
N THR A 3 9.92 5.08 -71.10
CA THR A 3 10.12 6.04 -69.96
C THR A 3 8.94 6.16 -69.02
N ALA A 4 7.70 6.06 -69.53
CA ALA A 4 6.49 6.16 -68.68
C ALA A 4 6.32 4.92 -67.77
N ARG A 5 6.56 3.72 -68.30
CA ARG A 5 6.50 2.46 -67.52
C ARG A 5 7.60 2.42 -66.46
N PHE A 6 8.78 2.91 -66.77
CA PHE A 6 9.90 2.95 -65.80
C PHE A 6 9.61 3.94 -64.64
N ARG A 7 9.06 5.14 -64.96
CA ARG A 7 8.61 6.10 -63.94
C ARG A 7 7.54 5.51 -63.00
N GLN A 8 6.60 4.76 -63.59
CA GLN A 8 5.57 4.06 -62.79
C GLN A 8 6.17 2.99 -61.88
N SER A 9 7.15 2.21 -62.36
CA SER A 9 7.86 1.21 -61.56
C SER A 9 8.66 1.83 -60.43
N LEU A 10 9.34 2.96 -60.65
CA LEU A 10 10.12 3.66 -59.62
C LEU A 10 9.22 4.26 -58.56
N LEU A 11 8.08 4.82 -58.97
CA LEU A 11 7.08 5.37 -58.04
C LEU A 11 6.45 4.25 -57.18
N ALA A 12 6.13 3.11 -57.80
CA ALA A 12 5.61 1.93 -57.08
C ALA A 12 6.65 1.38 -56.09
N LEU A 13 7.93 1.32 -56.44
CA LEU A 13 9.02 0.88 -55.55
C LEU A 13 9.19 1.84 -54.36
N THR A 14 9.11 3.17 -54.62
CA THR A 14 9.21 4.18 -53.57
C THR A 14 8.03 4.09 -52.59
N ILE A 15 6.81 3.90 -53.10
CA ILE A 15 5.62 3.73 -52.27
C ILE A 15 5.72 2.43 -51.45
N ALA A 16 6.15 1.33 -52.06
CA ALA A 16 6.37 0.07 -51.35
C ALA A 16 7.42 0.20 -50.24
N TRP A 17 8.52 0.89 -50.51
CA TRP A 17 9.57 1.19 -49.55
C TRP A 17 9.07 2.05 -48.38
N LEU A 18 8.31 3.12 -48.69
CA LEU A 18 7.63 3.95 -47.69
C LEU A 18 6.71 3.12 -46.78
N GLY A 19 5.94 2.21 -47.39
CA GLY A 19 5.08 1.29 -46.67
C GLY A 19 5.85 0.37 -45.69
N ILE A 20 6.99 -0.17 -46.14
CA ILE A 20 7.85 -1.03 -45.33
C ILE A 20 8.44 -0.25 -44.13
N VAL A 21 8.95 0.95 -44.36
CA VAL A 21 9.52 1.78 -43.26
C VAL A 21 8.44 2.20 -42.27
N ALA A 22 7.27 2.63 -42.77
CA ALA A 22 6.14 2.98 -41.88
C ALA A 22 5.67 1.77 -41.04
N PHE A 23 5.60 0.59 -41.67
CA PHE A 23 5.26 -0.65 -40.96
C PHE A 23 6.31 -1.04 -39.92
N ALA A 24 7.61 -0.97 -40.28
CA ALA A 24 8.69 -1.23 -39.34
C ALA A 24 8.69 -0.27 -38.16
N THR A 25 8.45 1.03 -38.42
CA THR A 25 8.31 2.04 -37.34
C THR A 25 7.13 1.74 -36.44
N HIS A 26 5.98 1.37 -37.01
CA HIS A 26 4.80 0.98 -36.24
C HIS A 26 5.07 -0.25 -35.35
N LEU A 27 5.73 -1.28 -35.89
CA LEU A 27 6.09 -2.47 -35.12
C LEU A 27 7.06 -2.14 -33.98
N LEU A 28 8.03 -1.24 -34.23
CA LEU A 28 8.99 -0.82 -33.22
C LEU A 28 8.31 -0.08 -32.06
N ILE A 29 7.42 0.88 -32.37
CA ILE A 29 6.64 1.60 -31.37
C ILE A 29 5.78 0.62 -30.56
N ARG A 30 5.11 -0.31 -31.22
CA ARG A 30 4.26 -1.31 -30.56
C ARG A 30 5.08 -2.25 -29.67
N ALA A 31 6.28 -2.63 -30.09
CA ALA A 31 7.17 -3.46 -29.27
C ALA A 31 7.66 -2.74 -28.02
N GLU A 32 7.96 -1.43 -28.12
CA GLU A 32 8.38 -0.61 -26.99
C GLU A 32 7.23 -0.37 -26.01
N ILE A 33 6.01 -0.07 -26.49
CA ILE A 33 4.81 0.01 -25.66
C ILE A 33 4.59 -1.32 -24.92
N GLY A 34 4.69 -2.46 -25.60
CA GLY A 34 4.54 -3.77 -24.97
C GLY A 34 5.66 -4.13 -23.98
N ARG A 35 6.84 -3.50 -24.09
CA ARG A 35 7.90 -3.60 -23.08
C ARG A 35 7.51 -2.84 -21.82
N HIS A 36 7.08 -1.59 -21.96
CA HIS A 36 6.63 -0.77 -20.83
C HIS A 36 5.40 -1.37 -20.11
N GLU A 37 4.47 -1.96 -20.85
CA GLU A 37 3.33 -2.68 -20.26
C GLU A 37 3.79 -3.84 -19.38
N ARG A 38 4.74 -4.65 -19.82
CA ARG A 38 5.31 -5.76 -19.02
C ARG A 38 6.08 -5.25 -17.80
N ASP A 39 6.83 -4.16 -17.93
CA ASP A 39 7.56 -3.54 -16.83
C ASP A 39 6.57 -2.97 -15.78
N PHE A 40 5.46 -2.37 -16.24
CA PHE A 40 4.35 -1.94 -15.39
C PHE A 40 3.71 -3.12 -14.65
N GLU A 41 3.36 -4.20 -15.35
CA GLU A 41 2.78 -5.40 -14.73
C GLU A 41 3.73 -6.03 -13.69
N ALA A 42 5.02 -6.12 -14.00
CA ALA A 42 6.02 -6.64 -13.07
C ALA A 42 6.15 -5.76 -11.81
N ALA A 43 6.18 -4.44 -11.98
CA ALA A 43 6.27 -3.50 -10.87
C ALA A 43 5.01 -3.53 -9.97
N THR A 44 3.82 -3.58 -10.57
CA THR A 44 2.54 -3.67 -9.84
C THR A 44 2.42 -4.99 -9.08
N GLN A 45 2.83 -6.10 -9.69
CA GLN A 45 2.86 -7.42 -9.05
C GLN A 45 3.82 -7.45 -7.86
N GLN A 46 5.02 -6.86 -8.02
CA GLN A 46 6.01 -6.79 -6.94
C GLN A 46 5.48 -5.99 -5.74
N LEU A 47 4.85 -4.83 -5.98
CA LEU A 47 4.28 -4.00 -4.93
C LEU A 47 3.12 -4.71 -4.23
N SER A 48 2.23 -5.34 -5.00
CA SER A 48 1.10 -6.08 -4.45
C SER A 48 1.55 -7.25 -3.59
N ASN A 49 2.56 -8.00 -4.02
CA ASN A 49 3.14 -9.11 -3.24
C ASN A 49 3.82 -8.59 -1.97
N GLY A 50 4.54 -7.47 -2.06
CA GLY A 50 5.18 -6.82 -0.91
C GLY A 50 4.17 -6.37 0.14
N LEU A 51 3.07 -5.74 -0.28
CA LEU A 51 2.00 -5.35 0.63
C LEU A 51 1.31 -6.57 1.24
N LYS A 52 0.94 -7.55 0.40
CA LYS A 52 0.34 -8.79 0.88
C LYS A 52 1.19 -9.45 1.97
N HIS A 53 2.50 -9.55 1.76
CA HIS A 53 3.42 -10.10 2.75
C HIS A 53 3.40 -9.33 4.08
N LYS A 54 3.34 -7.98 4.05
CA LYS A 54 3.25 -7.16 5.27
C LYS A 54 1.91 -7.38 5.98
N LEU A 55 0.78 -7.47 5.25
CA LEU A 55 -0.53 -7.73 5.84
C LEU A 55 -0.60 -9.13 6.47
N ASP A 56 -0.07 -10.16 5.80
CA ASP A 56 0.01 -11.52 6.35
C ASP A 56 0.94 -11.56 7.59
N THR A 57 2.02 -10.79 7.59
CA THR A 57 2.92 -10.63 8.73
C THR A 57 2.23 -10.00 9.93
N ASN A 58 1.40 -8.96 9.72
CA ASN A 58 0.63 -8.33 10.78
C ASN A 58 -0.28 -9.35 11.50
N GLU A 59 -0.97 -10.19 10.74
CA GLU A 59 -1.80 -11.26 11.32
C GLU A 59 -0.96 -12.28 12.10
N ALA A 60 0.18 -12.70 11.56
CA ALA A 60 1.06 -13.64 12.22
C ALA A 60 1.62 -13.08 13.53
N VAL A 61 2.04 -11.80 13.53
CA VAL A 61 2.54 -11.13 14.74
C VAL A 61 1.42 -10.98 15.79
N LEU A 62 0.21 -10.57 15.36
CA LEU A 62 -0.92 -10.49 16.28
C LEU A 62 -1.27 -11.86 16.86
N ALA A 63 -1.33 -12.90 16.04
CA ALA A 63 -1.60 -14.27 16.52
C ALA A 63 -0.55 -14.76 17.52
N GLY A 64 0.74 -14.47 17.25
CA GLY A 64 1.82 -14.76 18.19
C GLY A 64 1.69 -13.97 19.49
N PHE A 65 1.33 -12.69 19.41
CA PHE A 65 1.10 -11.86 20.59
C PHE A 65 -0.10 -12.34 21.42
N VAL A 66 -1.19 -12.73 20.78
CA VAL A 66 -2.37 -13.34 21.42
C VAL A 66 -1.98 -14.64 22.14
N ALA A 67 -1.20 -15.52 21.50
CA ALA A 67 -0.71 -16.75 22.10
C ALA A 67 0.18 -16.48 23.32
N PHE A 68 1.07 -15.50 23.22
CA PHE A 68 1.90 -15.04 24.33
C PHE A 68 1.05 -14.52 25.49
N LEU A 69 0.06 -13.64 25.23
CA LEU A 69 -0.82 -13.07 26.27
C LEU A 69 -1.69 -14.13 26.99
N ARG A 70 -2.00 -15.24 26.33
CA ARG A 70 -2.68 -16.37 26.96
C ARG A 70 -1.80 -17.10 27.97
N ALA A 71 -0.49 -17.10 27.76
CA ALA A 71 0.46 -17.86 28.57
C ALA A 71 1.17 -16.99 29.63
N VAL A 72 1.30 -15.66 29.42
CA VAL A 72 2.04 -14.77 30.30
C VAL A 72 1.34 -14.59 31.66
N GLU A 73 2.11 -14.43 32.73
CA GLU A 73 1.57 -14.12 34.04
C GLU A 73 0.95 -12.70 34.11
N GLY A 74 0.03 -12.49 35.03
CA GLY A 74 -0.81 -11.27 35.08
C GLY A 74 -0.05 -9.94 35.17
N ASN A 75 1.16 -9.94 35.73
CA ASN A 75 2.00 -8.74 35.93
C ASN A 75 3.40 -8.84 35.26
N ASP A 76 3.65 -9.83 34.44
CA ASP A 76 4.93 -9.99 33.75
C ASP A 76 5.06 -9.02 32.55
N VAL A 77 5.16 -7.73 32.89
CA VAL A 77 5.33 -6.64 31.92
C VAL A 77 6.69 -6.74 31.22
N GLU A 78 7.70 -7.27 31.89
CA GLU A 78 9.05 -7.39 31.32
C GLU A 78 9.08 -8.36 30.15
N SER A 79 8.47 -9.54 30.28
CA SER A 79 8.35 -10.50 29.18
C SER A 79 7.50 -9.95 28.04
N ALA A 80 6.42 -9.22 28.33
CA ALA A 80 5.61 -8.56 27.32
C ALA A 80 6.40 -7.48 26.58
N THR A 81 7.21 -6.69 27.29
CA THR A 81 8.08 -5.67 26.69
C THR A 81 9.15 -6.31 25.80
N ARG A 82 9.78 -7.41 26.23
CA ARG A 82 10.76 -8.15 25.40
C ARG A 82 10.14 -8.71 24.12
N TYR A 83 8.94 -9.29 24.23
CA TYR A 83 8.21 -9.75 23.06
C TYR A 83 7.90 -8.60 22.10
N ALA A 84 7.33 -7.52 22.60
CA ALA A 84 6.96 -6.36 21.79
C ALA A 84 8.17 -5.70 21.13
N ALA A 85 9.29 -5.56 21.88
CA ALA A 85 10.56 -5.04 21.37
C ALA A 85 11.11 -5.89 20.22
N SER A 86 11.06 -7.21 20.37
CA SER A 86 11.48 -8.13 19.32
C SER A 86 10.62 -8.01 18.06
N ALA A 87 9.30 -7.92 18.24
CA ALA A 87 8.35 -7.79 17.12
C ALA A 87 8.51 -6.47 16.36
N THR A 88 8.59 -5.33 17.07
CA THR A 88 8.75 -4.01 16.42
C THR A 88 10.13 -3.83 15.77
N ALA A 89 11.18 -4.43 16.34
CA ALA A 89 12.51 -4.45 15.72
C ALA A 89 12.54 -5.28 14.42
N ALA A 90 11.85 -6.42 14.41
CA ALA A 90 11.77 -7.29 13.23
C ALA A 90 10.87 -6.70 12.12
N TYR A 91 9.83 -5.98 12.50
CA TYR A 91 8.80 -5.47 11.60
C TYR A 91 8.55 -3.97 11.80
N PRO A 92 9.38 -3.08 11.23
CA PRO A 92 9.33 -1.62 11.48
C PRO A 92 8.03 -0.92 11.08
N HIS A 93 7.17 -1.56 10.27
CA HIS A 93 5.85 -1.05 9.92
C HIS A 93 4.82 -1.23 11.04
N ILE A 94 5.11 -2.11 12.01
CA ILE A 94 4.34 -2.23 13.25
C ILE A 94 4.88 -1.17 14.21
N TYR A 95 4.06 -0.14 14.42
CA TYR A 95 4.46 1.03 15.20
C TYR A 95 4.41 0.76 16.71
N MET A 96 3.33 0.08 17.16
CA MET A 96 3.08 -0.14 18.59
C MET A 96 2.31 -1.43 18.84
N LEU A 97 2.63 -2.10 19.93
CA LEU A 97 1.80 -3.18 20.51
C LEU A 97 1.15 -2.67 21.78
N GLU A 98 -0.14 -2.92 21.92
CA GLU A 98 -0.92 -2.49 23.08
C GLU A 98 -1.78 -3.63 23.62
N VAL A 99 -2.14 -3.53 24.90
CA VAL A 99 -3.10 -4.43 25.52
C VAL A 99 -4.12 -3.60 26.33
N ALA A 100 -5.39 -3.81 26.02
CA ALA A 100 -6.49 -3.32 26.83
C ALA A 100 -7.10 -4.48 27.61
N ARG A 101 -7.44 -4.24 28.89
CA ARG A 101 -8.05 -5.24 29.76
C ARG A 101 -9.51 -4.95 29.95
N ARG A 102 -10.36 -6.00 29.96
CA ARG A 102 -11.76 -5.88 30.35
C ARG A 102 -11.88 -5.64 31.84
N VAL A 103 -12.60 -4.60 32.21
CA VAL A 103 -12.94 -4.25 33.60
C VAL A 103 -14.45 -4.01 33.70
N SER A 104 -15.10 -4.53 34.74
CA SER A 104 -16.50 -4.23 34.98
C SER A 104 -16.66 -2.77 35.45
N VAL A 105 -17.67 -2.06 34.96
CA VAL A 105 -17.96 -0.69 35.36
C VAL A 105 -18.21 -0.60 36.90
N SER A 106 -18.76 -1.64 37.49
CA SER A 106 -18.94 -1.72 38.96
C SER A 106 -17.61 -1.75 39.74
N GLU A 107 -16.51 -2.20 39.08
CA GLU A 107 -15.18 -2.36 39.69
C GLU A 107 -14.22 -1.23 39.32
N GLU A 108 -14.58 -0.31 38.40
CA GLU A 108 -13.71 0.74 37.90
C GLU A 108 -13.01 1.54 38.99
N ARG A 109 -13.74 2.01 40.01
CA ARG A 109 -13.17 2.82 41.10
C ARG A 109 -12.13 2.05 41.92
N GLN A 110 -12.43 0.80 42.25
CA GLN A 110 -11.51 -0.05 43.01
C GLN A 110 -10.28 -0.39 42.16
N PHE A 111 -10.48 -0.69 40.88
CA PHE A 111 -9.43 -0.97 39.93
C PHE A 111 -8.47 0.23 39.73
N GLU A 112 -9.03 1.41 39.52
CA GLU A 112 -8.25 2.65 39.38
C GLU A 112 -7.44 2.95 40.65
N ALA A 113 -8.05 2.86 41.83
CA ALA A 113 -7.37 3.07 43.10
C ALA A 113 -6.22 2.06 43.31
N ALA A 114 -6.46 0.80 42.98
CA ALA A 114 -5.46 -0.25 43.08
C ALA A 114 -4.26 -0.05 42.16
N LEU A 115 -4.49 0.40 40.92
CA LEU A 115 -3.41 0.70 39.98
C LEU A 115 -2.63 1.96 40.36
N ARG A 116 -3.27 2.98 40.93
CA ARG A 116 -2.55 4.14 41.49
C ARG A 116 -1.61 3.75 42.61
N GLN A 117 -2.01 2.82 43.44
CA GLN A 117 -1.22 2.39 44.59
C GLN A 117 -0.04 1.49 44.17
N ASN A 118 -0.22 0.63 43.14
CA ASN A 118 0.72 -0.45 42.88
C ASN A 118 1.48 -0.33 41.58
N TRP A 119 1.07 0.60 40.67
CA TRP A 119 1.69 0.71 39.34
C TRP A 119 2.05 2.14 38.94
N LEU A 120 1.06 3.04 38.77
CA LEU A 120 1.26 4.39 38.30
C LEU A 120 0.45 5.37 39.15
N ALA A 121 1.13 6.23 39.91
CA ALA A 121 0.48 7.15 40.87
C ALA A 121 -0.57 8.07 40.22
N ASP A 122 -0.35 8.44 38.95
CA ASP A 122 -1.22 9.33 38.18
C ASP A 122 -2.25 8.59 37.34
N PHE A 123 -2.37 7.27 37.51
CA PHE A 123 -3.28 6.48 36.67
C PHE A 123 -4.73 6.93 36.83
N THR A 124 -5.39 7.15 35.70
CA THR A 124 -6.82 7.49 35.63
C THR A 124 -7.46 6.79 34.43
N LEU A 125 -8.67 6.32 34.62
CA LEU A 125 -9.53 5.88 33.53
C LEU A 125 -10.10 7.10 32.83
N LYS A 126 -9.81 7.24 31.52
CA LYS A 126 -10.13 8.45 30.77
C LYS A 126 -10.64 8.13 29.35
N SER A 127 -11.40 9.07 28.81
CA SER A 127 -11.75 9.07 27.40
C SER A 127 -10.59 9.63 26.56
N PHE A 128 -10.51 9.28 25.28
CA PHE A 128 -9.46 9.77 24.40
C PHE A 128 -9.55 11.30 24.27
N PRO A 129 -8.47 12.04 24.51
CA PRO A 129 -8.47 13.50 24.38
C PRO A 129 -8.72 13.92 22.93
N GLY A 130 -9.69 14.79 22.70
CA GLY A 130 -9.98 15.39 21.38
C GLY A 130 -11.23 14.89 20.67
N ILE A 131 -11.90 13.85 21.15
CA ILE A 131 -13.18 13.43 20.58
C ILE A 131 -14.31 14.03 21.41
N THR A 132 -14.76 15.21 21.03
CA THR A 132 -15.97 15.85 21.54
C THR A 132 -17.17 15.38 20.72
N GLY A 133 -17.63 14.21 20.97
CA GLY A 133 -18.86 13.65 20.46
C GLY A 133 -19.21 12.48 21.35
N SER A 134 -20.35 12.53 22.02
CA SER A 134 -20.81 11.37 22.79
C SER A 134 -21.23 10.30 21.77
N PRO A 135 -20.48 9.20 21.61
CA PRO A 135 -20.92 8.14 20.75
C PRO A 135 -22.22 7.59 21.30
N ALA A 136 -23.09 7.15 20.41
CA ALA A 136 -24.18 6.25 20.78
C ALA A 136 -23.52 4.95 21.25
N THR A 137 -23.17 4.92 22.54
CA THR A 137 -22.53 3.79 23.21
C THR A 137 -23.46 2.60 23.11
N PRO A 138 -23.08 1.47 22.48
CA PRO A 138 -23.88 0.26 22.47
C PRO A 138 -24.25 -0.09 23.91
N ALA A 139 -25.45 -0.64 24.14
CA ALA A 139 -25.94 -0.94 25.50
C ALA A 139 -24.97 -1.85 26.28
N GLU A 140 -24.19 -2.69 25.63
CA GLU A 140 -23.16 -3.55 26.20
C GLU A 140 -21.94 -2.77 26.73
N ALA A 141 -21.56 -1.66 26.11
CA ALA A 141 -20.47 -0.81 26.55
C ALA A 141 -20.78 -0.05 27.85
N LYS A 142 -22.04 -0.12 28.34
CA LYS A 142 -22.44 0.44 29.65
C LYS A 142 -22.10 -0.48 30.83
N MET A 143 -21.69 -1.72 30.59
CA MET A 143 -21.39 -2.70 31.64
C MET A 143 -19.90 -3.01 31.78
N GLU A 144 -19.11 -2.75 30.77
CA GLU A 144 -17.71 -3.09 30.70
C GLU A 144 -16.87 -1.91 30.13
N THR A 145 -15.65 -1.77 30.63
CA THR A 145 -14.67 -0.79 30.13
C THR A 145 -13.39 -1.51 29.71
N TRP A 146 -12.67 -0.94 28.75
CA TRP A 146 -11.49 -1.53 28.12
C TRP A 146 -10.31 -0.55 28.16
N PRO A 147 -9.75 -0.26 29.35
CA PRO A 147 -8.61 0.62 29.48
C PRO A 147 -7.35 -0.01 28.89
N VAL A 148 -6.54 0.80 28.18
CA VAL A 148 -5.20 0.43 27.73
C VAL A 148 -4.27 0.42 28.94
N LEU A 149 -3.62 -0.71 29.21
CA LEU A 149 -2.76 -0.91 30.37
C LEU A 149 -1.32 -1.28 30.02
N PHE A 150 -1.07 -1.72 28.81
CA PHE A 150 0.26 -2.00 28.28
C PHE A 150 0.40 -1.38 26.91
N LEU A 151 1.54 -0.78 26.66
CA LEU A 151 1.95 -0.31 25.33
C LEU A 151 3.47 -0.37 25.17
N TYR A 152 3.92 -0.66 23.97
CA TYR A 152 5.32 -0.65 23.58
C TYR A 152 5.47 -0.19 22.12
N PRO A 153 6.39 0.74 21.80
CA PRO A 153 7.32 1.42 22.70
C PRO A 153 6.60 2.44 23.61
N ALA A 154 7.08 2.58 24.86
CA ALA A 154 6.56 3.55 25.81
C ALA A 154 7.12 4.97 25.53
N LEU A 155 6.71 5.54 24.39
CA LEU A 155 7.10 6.90 24.01
C LEU A 155 6.46 7.93 24.96
N PRO A 156 7.09 9.08 25.20
CA PRO A 156 6.53 10.12 26.07
C PRO A 156 5.11 10.54 25.65
N GLU A 157 4.87 10.66 24.37
CA GLU A 157 3.57 11.04 23.77
C GLU A 157 2.53 9.94 23.99
N ALA A 158 2.96 8.69 23.92
CA ALA A 158 2.09 7.53 24.11
C ALA A 158 1.68 7.30 25.58
N GLN A 159 2.35 7.93 26.55
CA GLN A 159 1.93 7.85 27.96
C GLN A 159 0.51 8.40 28.17
N ALA A 160 0.06 9.31 27.32
CA ALA A 160 -1.31 9.80 27.32
C ALA A 160 -2.36 8.71 27.02
N ILE A 161 -1.95 7.57 26.44
CA ILE A 161 -2.84 6.46 26.07
C ILE A 161 -3.13 5.55 27.25
N TYR A 162 -2.26 5.49 28.28
CA TYR A 162 -2.54 4.69 29.49
C TYR A 162 -3.87 5.09 30.14
N GLY A 163 -4.72 4.12 30.39
CA GLY A 163 -6.04 4.32 30.96
C GLY A 163 -7.10 4.83 29.99
N VAL A 164 -6.77 5.05 28.73
CA VAL A 164 -7.77 5.38 27.70
C VAL A 164 -8.70 4.19 27.50
N ARG A 165 -9.99 4.44 27.58
CA ARG A 165 -11.05 3.46 27.38
C ARG A 165 -11.38 3.34 25.91
N LEU A 166 -11.07 2.18 25.30
CA LEU A 166 -11.25 1.94 23.86
C LEU A 166 -12.70 2.11 23.40
N GLU A 167 -13.66 1.74 24.24
CA GLU A 167 -15.09 1.88 23.96
C GLU A 167 -15.56 3.34 23.88
N THR A 168 -14.74 4.29 24.30
CA THR A 168 -15.06 5.72 24.20
C THR A 168 -14.61 6.34 22.86
N VAL A 169 -13.91 5.55 22.04
CA VAL A 169 -13.47 5.95 20.69
C VAL A 169 -14.38 5.27 19.68
N ASP A 170 -15.21 6.02 18.96
CA ASP A 170 -16.30 5.49 18.11
C ASP A 170 -15.87 4.35 17.20
N TYR A 171 -14.79 4.54 16.45
CA TYR A 171 -14.32 3.53 15.51
C TYR A 171 -13.67 2.32 16.20
N LEU A 172 -13.09 2.49 17.39
CA LEU A 172 -12.54 1.38 18.18
C LEU A 172 -13.64 0.62 18.89
N ALA A 173 -14.67 1.30 19.42
CA ALA A 173 -15.83 0.66 20.04
C ALA A 173 -16.51 -0.33 19.07
N TYR A 174 -16.71 0.08 17.82
CA TYR A 174 -17.26 -0.80 16.79
C TYR A 174 -16.33 -1.99 16.48
N SER A 175 -15.05 -1.72 16.30
CA SER A 175 -14.06 -2.76 15.99
C SER A 175 -13.91 -3.76 17.15
N LEU A 176 -13.95 -3.28 18.39
CA LEU A 176 -13.92 -4.10 19.61
C LEU A 176 -15.15 -5.02 19.70
N ALA A 177 -16.35 -4.48 19.47
CA ALA A 177 -17.59 -5.27 19.46
C ALA A 177 -17.56 -6.34 18.35
N LEU A 178 -16.99 -6.02 17.19
CA LEU A 178 -16.87 -6.95 16.09
C LEU A 178 -15.82 -8.04 16.36
N ALA A 179 -14.70 -7.72 17.01
CA ALA A 179 -13.67 -8.67 17.43
C ALA A 179 -14.23 -9.70 18.42
N LYS A 180 -14.99 -9.20 19.42
CA LYS A 180 -15.70 -10.03 20.39
C LYS A 180 -16.70 -10.99 19.73
N LYS A 181 -17.50 -10.48 18.77
CA LYS A 181 -18.48 -11.29 18.05
C LYS A 181 -17.85 -12.37 17.17
N ASN A 182 -16.76 -12.07 16.52
CA ASN A 182 -16.18 -12.93 15.48
C ASN A 182 -15.09 -13.87 16.01
N ALA A 183 -14.55 -13.62 17.19
CA ALA A 183 -13.37 -14.29 17.77
C ALA A 183 -12.16 -14.32 16.79
N ARG A 184 -12.05 -13.33 15.91
CA ARG A 184 -11.04 -13.18 14.85
C ARG A 184 -10.41 -11.79 14.89
N PRO A 185 -9.22 -11.62 14.29
CA PRO A 185 -8.66 -10.30 14.10
C PRO A 185 -9.62 -9.38 13.35
N VAL A 186 -9.72 -8.14 13.78
CA VAL A 186 -10.54 -7.09 13.18
C VAL A 186 -9.69 -5.86 13.00
N VAL A 187 -9.88 -5.17 11.89
CA VAL A 187 -9.19 -3.93 11.59
C VAL A 187 -10.05 -2.72 11.94
N SER A 188 -9.44 -1.67 12.50
CA SER A 188 -10.07 -0.36 12.65
C SER A 188 -10.09 0.41 11.34
N PRO A 189 -10.93 1.44 11.19
CA PRO A 189 -10.71 2.46 10.19
C PRO A 189 -9.33 3.09 10.30
N VAL A 190 -8.84 3.68 9.20
CA VAL A 190 -7.60 4.47 9.18
C VAL A 190 -7.85 5.78 9.93
N PHE A 191 -6.89 6.20 10.75
CA PHE A 191 -6.93 7.44 11.52
C PHE A 191 -5.57 8.14 11.48
N GLU A 192 -5.53 9.40 11.88
CA GLU A 192 -4.29 10.16 12.01
C GLU A 192 -3.71 9.99 13.41
N LEU A 193 -2.40 9.69 13.47
CA LEU A 193 -1.66 9.66 14.72
C LEU A 193 -1.43 11.08 15.25
N TYR A 194 -1.37 11.22 16.56
CA TYR A 194 -1.07 12.51 17.20
C TYR A 194 0.31 13.05 16.78
N GLU A 195 1.27 12.17 16.58
CA GLU A 195 2.63 12.47 16.11
C GLU A 195 2.71 12.73 14.61
N GLY A 196 1.59 12.65 13.90
CA GLY A 196 1.49 12.77 12.47
C GLY A 196 1.66 11.44 11.74
N GLY A 197 1.09 11.38 10.54
CA GLY A 197 1.00 10.17 9.72
C GLY A 197 -0.27 9.38 9.97
N ARG A 198 -0.58 8.48 9.04
CA ARG A 198 -1.78 7.64 9.09
C ARG A 198 -1.46 6.28 9.67
N ALA A 199 -2.39 5.75 10.45
CA ALA A 199 -2.31 4.43 11.04
C ALA A 199 -3.67 3.74 11.05
N TYR A 200 -3.65 2.45 11.30
CA TYR A 200 -4.82 1.65 11.65
C TYR A 200 -4.44 0.65 12.73
N ILE A 201 -5.43 0.11 13.41
CA ILE A 201 -5.23 -0.87 14.47
C ILE A 201 -5.81 -2.21 14.02
N LEU A 202 -4.99 -3.25 14.12
CA LEU A 202 -5.43 -4.63 14.04
C LEU A 202 -5.59 -5.16 15.46
N LEU A 203 -6.79 -5.61 15.81
CA LEU A 203 -7.12 -6.00 17.19
C LEU A 203 -7.79 -7.37 17.25
N GLN A 204 -7.54 -8.10 18.35
CA GLN A 204 -8.14 -9.40 18.61
C GLN A 204 -8.39 -9.58 20.09
N GLU A 205 -9.58 -10.11 20.44
CA GLU A 205 -9.90 -10.50 21.82
C GLU A 205 -9.07 -11.72 22.25
N VAL A 206 -8.62 -11.67 23.50
CA VAL A 206 -7.81 -12.71 24.14
C VAL A 206 -8.55 -13.19 25.37
N GLU A 207 -9.00 -14.42 25.35
CA GLU A 207 -9.54 -15.09 26.52
C GLU A 207 -8.58 -16.16 27.02
N ARG A 208 -8.37 -16.21 28.34
CA ARG A 208 -7.60 -17.27 28.96
C ARG A 208 -8.53 -18.44 29.31
N ALA A 209 -8.18 -19.64 28.87
CA ALA A 209 -8.98 -20.86 29.07
C ALA A 209 -9.13 -21.24 30.55
N THR A 210 -8.15 -20.86 31.38
CA THR A 210 -8.18 -21.07 32.81
C THR A 210 -8.14 -19.70 33.50
N ALA A 211 -9.20 -19.32 34.18
CA ALA A 211 -9.15 -18.18 35.08
C ALA A 211 -7.96 -18.41 36.01
N ALA A 212 -6.89 -17.64 35.83
CA ALA A 212 -5.74 -17.78 36.70
C ALA A 212 -6.20 -17.49 38.11
N LYS A 213 -6.22 -18.52 38.95
CA LYS A 213 -6.58 -18.41 40.37
C LYS A 213 -5.59 -17.41 40.97
N GLY A 214 -6.09 -16.27 41.45
CA GLY A 214 -5.28 -15.25 42.12
C GLY A 214 -4.81 -14.10 41.21
N LEU A 215 -5.36 -13.93 39.99
CA LEU A 215 -5.21 -12.65 39.28
C LEU A 215 -5.81 -11.55 40.16
N ALA A 216 -4.93 -10.83 40.86
CA ALA A 216 -5.32 -9.69 41.65
C ALA A 216 -6.08 -8.69 40.79
N ALA A 217 -7.04 -7.97 41.36
CA ALA A 217 -7.72 -6.85 40.72
C ALA A 217 -6.72 -5.84 40.09
N THR A 218 -5.48 -5.84 40.59
CA THR A 218 -4.34 -5.01 40.20
C THR A 218 -3.51 -5.53 39.03
N SER A 219 -3.82 -6.72 38.49
CA SER A 219 -3.05 -7.27 37.36
C SER A 219 -3.27 -6.46 36.09
N LEU A 220 -2.20 -6.10 35.39
CA LEU A 220 -2.28 -5.40 34.09
C LEU A 220 -2.89 -6.32 33.00
N PHE A 221 -2.51 -7.61 33.03
CA PHE A 221 -3.07 -8.61 32.14
C PHE A 221 -4.18 -9.40 32.85
N GLY A 222 -5.41 -9.29 32.34
CA GLY A 222 -6.58 -9.96 32.90
C GLY A 222 -6.92 -11.30 32.28
N ASN A 223 -8.07 -11.88 32.67
CA ASN A 223 -8.58 -13.09 32.01
C ASN A 223 -9.13 -12.81 30.62
N THR A 224 -9.70 -11.63 30.41
CA THR A 224 -10.17 -11.15 29.12
C THR A 224 -9.47 -9.85 28.80
N MET A 225 -8.85 -9.80 27.62
CA MET A 225 -8.03 -8.69 27.13
C MET A 225 -8.29 -8.49 25.65
N THR A 226 -7.82 -7.39 25.11
CA THR A 226 -7.69 -7.18 23.68
C THR A 226 -6.23 -6.87 23.38
N ALA A 227 -5.64 -7.65 22.46
CA ALA A 227 -4.35 -7.35 21.88
C ALA A 227 -4.56 -6.42 20.70
N LEU A 228 -3.73 -5.37 20.58
CA LEU A 228 -3.78 -4.38 19.51
C LEU A 228 -2.39 -4.24 18.89
N LEU A 229 -2.37 -4.19 17.56
CA LEU A 229 -1.21 -3.76 16.78
C LEU A 229 -1.57 -2.45 16.10
N VAL A 230 -0.83 -1.40 16.40
CA VAL A 230 -0.88 -0.13 15.67
C VAL A 230 0.09 -0.20 14.50
N ILE A 231 -0.42 -0.04 13.29
CA ILE A 231 0.33 -0.20 12.05
C ILE A 231 0.33 1.13 11.32
N ARG A 232 1.51 1.66 11.03
CA ARG A 232 1.65 2.88 10.23
C ARG A 232 1.44 2.58 8.76
N SER A 233 0.49 3.25 8.16
CA SER A 233 0.16 3.03 6.74
C SER A 233 1.25 3.53 5.79
N ASP A 234 1.96 4.61 6.14
CA ASP A 234 3.12 5.10 5.39
C ASP A 234 4.30 4.10 5.37
N ALA A 235 4.48 3.34 6.45
CA ALA A 235 5.50 2.30 6.53
C ALA A 235 5.15 1.02 5.74
N LEU A 236 3.93 0.91 5.23
CA LEU A 236 3.53 -0.15 4.30
C LEU A 236 4.05 0.13 2.88
N LEU A 237 4.33 1.38 2.54
CA LEU A 237 4.93 1.76 1.27
C LEU A 237 6.28 1.05 1.06
N PRO A 238 6.66 0.80 -0.20
CA PRO A 238 8.01 0.36 -0.50
C PRO A 238 9.01 1.42 -0.03
N GLY A 239 10.10 0.95 0.59
CA GLY A 239 11.16 1.85 1.06
C GLY A 239 11.84 2.61 -0.10
N PRO A 240 12.83 3.46 0.22
CA PRO A 240 13.53 4.30 -0.76
C PRO A 240 14.26 3.53 -1.86
N ALA A 241 14.47 2.23 -1.68
CA ALA A 241 15.00 1.30 -2.70
C ALA A 241 13.92 0.78 -3.68
N ALA A 242 12.72 1.41 -3.72
CA ALA A 242 11.67 1.06 -4.67
C ALA A 242 12.16 1.14 -6.13
N PRO A 243 11.70 0.24 -7.00
CA PRO A 243 12.02 0.28 -8.43
C PRO A 243 11.72 1.67 -9.03
N ALA A 244 12.55 2.13 -9.93
CA ALA A 244 12.38 3.43 -10.59
C ALA A 244 11.00 3.57 -11.26
N ALA A 245 10.46 2.46 -11.76
CA ALA A 245 9.12 2.39 -12.34
C ALA A 245 7.99 2.84 -11.40
N LEU A 246 8.16 2.67 -10.08
CA LEU A 246 7.17 3.11 -9.10
C LEU A 246 7.10 4.63 -8.92
N LYS A 247 8.14 5.37 -9.34
CA LYS A 247 8.16 6.84 -9.24
C LYS A 247 7.31 7.52 -10.31
N THR A 248 7.15 6.87 -11.46
CA THR A 248 6.37 7.39 -12.60
C THR A 248 4.92 6.91 -12.61
N MET A 249 4.54 6.08 -11.62
CA MET A 249 3.24 5.44 -11.51
C MET A 249 2.44 6.05 -10.37
N ALA A 250 1.17 6.37 -10.59
CA ALA A 250 0.23 6.63 -9.51
C ALA A 250 -0.26 5.31 -8.93
N TYR A 251 -0.32 5.23 -7.60
CA TYR A 251 -0.89 4.07 -6.93
C TYR A 251 -1.59 4.47 -5.63
N ALA A 252 -2.62 3.73 -5.28
CA ALA A 252 -3.35 3.91 -4.04
C ALA A 252 -3.74 2.55 -3.45
N ALA A 253 -3.69 2.44 -2.12
CA ALA A 253 -4.20 1.30 -1.39
C ALA A 253 -5.35 1.72 -0.50
N GLN A 254 -6.47 1.02 -0.63
CA GLN A 254 -7.67 1.25 0.19
C GLN A 254 -8.05 -0.04 0.91
N MET A 255 -8.28 0.07 2.20
CA MET A 255 -8.76 -1.05 3.00
C MET A 255 -10.28 -1.13 2.92
N ARG A 256 -10.81 -2.31 2.61
CA ARG A 256 -12.25 -2.58 2.66
C ARG A 256 -12.67 -2.86 4.10
N SER A 257 -13.10 -1.84 4.81
CA SER A 257 -13.66 -2.00 6.15
C SER A 257 -15.18 -1.75 6.09
N ALA A 258 -15.94 -2.52 6.84
CA ALA A 258 -17.38 -2.34 6.91
C ALA A 258 -17.71 -0.97 7.55
N GLY A 259 -18.37 -0.09 6.82
CA GLY A 259 -19.04 1.09 7.35
C GLY A 259 -18.39 2.45 7.12
N ARG A 260 -17.22 2.56 6.47
CA ARG A 260 -16.63 3.86 6.09
C ARG A 260 -16.04 3.84 4.68
N SER A 261 -16.27 4.93 3.95
CA SER A 261 -15.80 5.12 2.57
C SER A 261 -14.35 5.60 2.46
N ASP A 262 -13.74 6.08 3.53
CA ASP A 262 -12.41 6.68 3.52
C ASP A 262 -11.42 5.87 4.37
N ASN A 263 -11.00 4.73 3.84
CA ASN A 263 -9.97 3.88 4.42
C ASN A 263 -8.72 3.85 3.55
N LEU A 264 -8.32 5.01 3.04
CA LEU A 264 -7.11 5.15 2.26
C LEU A 264 -5.89 4.90 3.16
N LEU A 265 -5.15 3.82 2.91
CA LEU A 265 -3.91 3.51 3.60
C LEU A 265 -2.81 4.48 3.17
N PHE A 266 -2.58 4.55 1.88
CA PHE A 266 -1.62 5.45 1.27
C PHE A 266 -1.99 5.73 -0.19
N SER A 267 -1.45 6.81 -0.73
CA SER A 267 -1.51 7.15 -2.15
C SER A 267 -0.21 7.81 -2.58
N HIS A 268 0.14 7.57 -3.82
CA HIS A 268 1.22 8.25 -4.52
C HIS A 268 0.67 8.77 -5.85
N GLU A 269 0.88 10.03 -6.11
CA GLU A 269 0.49 10.65 -7.38
C GLU A 269 1.68 10.61 -8.34
N ALA A 270 1.44 10.22 -9.58
CA ALA A 270 2.45 10.29 -10.63
C ALA A 270 2.72 11.75 -11.01
N GLU A 271 3.89 12.00 -11.60
CA GLU A 271 4.18 13.30 -12.22
C GLU A 271 3.15 13.61 -13.32
N PRO A 272 2.72 14.88 -13.43
CA PRO A 272 1.72 15.27 -14.41
C PRO A 272 2.22 15.04 -15.85
N SER A 273 1.47 14.28 -16.62
CA SER A 273 1.77 13.98 -18.03
C SER A 273 1.39 15.16 -18.95
N GLY A 274 2.10 15.28 -20.05
CA GLY A 274 1.79 16.27 -21.08
C GLY A 274 0.44 16.01 -21.78
N ARG A 275 -0.20 17.05 -22.30
CA ARG A 275 -1.46 16.90 -23.05
C ARG A 275 -1.35 16.00 -24.27
N LEU A 276 -0.18 15.99 -24.92
CA LEU A 276 0.09 15.15 -26.09
C LEU A 276 0.25 13.68 -25.68
N ASP A 277 0.83 13.43 -24.50
CA ASP A 277 1.01 12.08 -23.97
C ASP A 277 -0.34 11.42 -23.71
N THR A 278 -1.24 12.14 -23.05
CA THR A 278 -2.59 11.64 -22.73
C THR A 278 -3.47 11.39 -23.97
N TRP A 279 -3.19 12.08 -25.08
CA TRP A 279 -3.98 11.93 -26.31
C TRP A 279 -3.44 10.83 -27.24
N LEU A 280 -2.12 10.64 -27.30
CA LEU A 280 -1.47 9.77 -28.30
C LEU A 280 -0.97 8.46 -27.72
N LEU A 281 -0.64 8.40 -26.42
CA LEU A 281 -0.04 7.24 -25.80
C LEU A 281 -1.01 6.51 -24.88
N PRO A 282 -0.87 5.20 -24.71
CA PRO A 282 -1.74 4.41 -23.86
C PRO A 282 -1.56 4.75 -22.40
N ARG A 283 -2.63 4.55 -21.62
CA ARG A 283 -2.66 4.60 -20.17
C ARG A 283 -2.82 3.17 -19.66
N PHE A 284 -1.90 2.73 -18.82
CA PHE A 284 -1.97 1.44 -18.17
C PHE A 284 -2.71 1.58 -16.85
N GLN A 285 -3.63 0.66 -16.58
CA GLN A 285 -4.37 0.60 -15.33
C GLN A 285 -4.46 -0.84 -14.86
N HIS A 286 -4.24 -1.05 -13.58
CA HIS A 286 -4.37 -2.36 -12.98
C HIS A 286 -4.94 -2.23 -11.58
N GLU A 287 -5.82 -3.16 -11.19
CA GLU A 287 -6.39 -3.25 -9.85
C GLU A 287 -6.12 -4.63 -9.28
N PHE A 288 -5.54 -4.68 -8.09
CA PHE A 288 -5.32 -5.90 -7.34
C PHE A 288 -6.19 -5.91 -6.10
N VAL A 289 -6.89 -7.01 -5.88
CA VAL A 289 -7.61 -7.28 -4.64
C VAL A 289 -6.78 -8.24 -3.81
N ILE A 290 -6.30 -7.77 -2.64
CA ILE A 290 -5.68 -8.62 -1.64
C ILE A 290 -6.78 -9.11 -0.72
N ASP A 291 -7.17 -10.37 -0.93
CA ASP A 291 -8.21 -11.03 -0.14
C ASP A 291 -7.61 -11.58 1.16
N ASN A 292 -7.28 -10.65 2.09
CA ASN A 292 -6.84 -10.99 3.43
C ASN A 292 -8.06 -10.97 4.37
N VAL A 293 -8.17 -11.94 5.25
CA VAL A 293 -9.40 -12.16 6.06
C VAL A 293 -9.72 -11.00 6.98
N SER A 294 -8.71 -10.40 7.60
CA SER A 294 -8.88 -9.28 8.55
C SER A 294 -8.58 -7.92 7.95
N GLN A 295 -7.74 -7.87 6.90
CA GLN A 295 -7.25 -6.65 6.26
C GLN A 295 -7.50 -6.66 4.75
N PRO A 296 -8.73 -6.87 4.26
CA PRO A 296 -9.00 -6.90 2.84
C PRO A 296 -8.67 -5.55 2.21
N THR A 297 -7.79 -5.55 1.22
CA THR A 297 -7.23 -4.32 0.65
C THR A 297 -7.33 -4.34 -0.87
N VAL A 298 -7.65 -3.19 -1.46
CA VAL A 298 -7.64 -2.98 -2.91
C VAL A 298 -6.50 -2.03 -3.24
N LEU A 299 -5.66 -2.44 -4.19
CA LEU A 299 -4.64 -1.59 -4.77
C LEU A 299 -5.04 -1.20 -6.19
N SER A 300 -5.01 0.07 -6.47
CA SER A 300 -5.17 0.62 -7.81
C SER A 300 -3.84 1.20 -8.28
N PHE A 301 -3.51 0.92 -9.53
CA PHE A 301 -2.30 1.39 -10.19
C PHE A 301 -2.67 2.06 -11.50
N GLU A 302 -1.96 3.13 -11.79
CA GLU A 302 -2.17 3.89 -13.00
C GLU A 302 -0.84 4.48 -13.50
N GLN A 303 -0.56 4.31 -14.78
CA GLN A 303 0.61 4.92 -15.41
C GLN A 303 0.22 5.45 -16.79
N GLN A 304 0.45 6.74 -17.00
CA GLN A 304 0.38 7.34 -18.32
C GLN A 304 1.76 7.26 -18.96
N LEU A 305 1.85 6.57 -20.10
CA LEU A 305 3.10 6.53 -20.86
C LEU A 305 3.38 7.92 -21.43
N ALA A 306 4.63 8.35 -21.35
CA ALA A 306 5.07 9.64 -21.88
C ALA A 306 6.08 9.46 -23.02
N TRP A 307 6.18 10.46 -23.89
CA TRP A 307 7.11 10.42 -25.02
C TRP A 307 8.57 10.24 -24.61
N HIS A 308 8.97 10.83 -23.47
CA HIS A 308 10.34 10.68 -22.99
C HIS A 308 10.68 9.25 -22.56
N ASP A 309 9.70 8.44 -22.15
CA ASP A 309 9.89 7.03 -21.82
C ASP A 309 10.19 6.20 -23.09
N LEU A 310 9.52 6.54 -24.20
CA LEU A 310 9.73 5.88 -25.49
C LEU A 310 11.02 6.30 -26.20
N LEU A 311 11.45 7.56 -26.01
CA LEU A 311 12.60 8.14 -26.72
C LEU A 311 13.93 7.74 -26.06
N THR A 312 14.12 6.45 -25.84
CA THR A 312 15.42 5.92 -25.39
C THR A 312 16.50 6.13 -26.45
N ALA A 313 17.77 6.16 -26.04
CA ALA A 313 18.90 6.32 -26.98
C ALA A 313 18.89 5.22 -28.05
N GLU A 314 18.56 4.00 -27.69
CA GLU A 314 18.46 2.85 -28.61
C GLU A 314 17.34 3.06 -29.63
N PHE A 315 16.17 3.48 -29.17
CA PHE A 315 15.02 3.78 -30.02
C PHE A 315 15.35 4.91 -31.03
N LEU A 316 15.99 5.99 -30.56
CA LEU A 316 16.42 7.11 -31.42
C LEU A 316 17.43 6.69 -32.47
N ILE A 317 18.38 5.80 -32.14
CA ILE A 317 19.35 5.25 -33.11
C ILE A 317 18.61 4.45 -34.19
N ILE A 318 17.70 3.57 -33.79
CA ILE A 318 16.98 2.72 -34.75
C ILE A 318 16.10 3.57 -35.67
N ILE A 319 15.35 4.53 -35.11
CA ILE A 319 14.52 5.46 -35.90
C ILE A 319 15.39 6.33 -36.79
N GLY A 320 16.54 6.81 -36.33
CA GLY A 320 17.51 7.55 -37.14
C GLY A 320 18.03 6.75 -38.32
N LEU A 321 18.36 5.48 -38.12
CA LEU A 321 18.76 4.56 -39.19
C LEU A 321 17.62 4.33 -40.19
N LEU A 322 16.40 4.11 -39.73
CA LEU A 322 15.22 3.97 -40.59
C LEU A 322 14.94 5.26 -41.39
N ALA A 323 15.04 6.43 -40.78
CA ALA A 323 14.89 7.72 -41.45
C ALA A 323 16.00 7.96 -42.49
N CYS A 324 17.23 7.60 -42.16
CA CYS A 324 18.35 7.67 -43.08
C CYS A 324 18.13 6.75 -44.30
N ALA A 325 17.72 5.51 -44.06
CA ALA A 325 17.39 4.57 -45.12
C ALA A 325 16.19 5.05 -45.95
N PHE A 326 15.21 5.70 -45.33
CA PHE A 326 14.05 6.30 -45.98
C PHE A 326 14.42 7.37 -47.01
N VAL A 327 15.45 8.19 -46.74
CA VAL A 327 15.91 9.27 -47.61
C VAL A 327 16.93 8.76 -48.62
N THR A 328 17.88 7.91 -48.23
CA THR A 328 19.01 7.51 -49.05
C THR A 328 18.60 6.57 -50.18
N VAL A 329 17.73 5.61 -49.94
CA VAL A 329 17.33 4.63 -50.97
C VAL A 329 16.59 5.27 -52.13
N PRO A 330 15.56 6.14 -51.93
CA PRO A 330 14.95 6.89 -53.04
C PRO A 330 15.92 7.84 -53.75
N ALA A 331 16.80 8.52 -53.03
CA ALA A 331 17.77 9.44 -53.59
C ALA A 331 18.78 8.73 -54.51
N LEU A 332 19.30 7.56 -54.08
CA LEU A 332 20.17 6.72 -54.86
C LEU A 332 19.45 6.17 -56.09
N SER A 333 18.22 5.72 -55.96
CA SER A 333 17.39 5.23 -57.06
C SER A 333 17.15 6.32 -58.10
N LEU A 334 16.87 7.55 -57.69
CA LEU A 334 16.72 8.72 -58.57
C LEU A 334 18.02 9.10 -59.27
N ARG A 335 19.16 9.04 -58.57
CA ARG A 335 20.47 9.30 -59.16
C ARG A 335 20.83 8.25 -60.22
N HIS A 336 20.62 7.00 -59.88
CA HIS A 336 20.85 5.89 -60.83
C HIS A 336 19.98 6.05 -62.09
N PHE A 337 18.70 6.37 -61.88
CA PHE A 337 17.78 6.64 -62.99
C PHE A 337 18.27 7.76 -63.93
N ARG A 338 18.66 8.91 -63.35
CA ARG A 338 19.19 10.04 -64.12
C ARG A 338 20.47 9.71 -64.85
N ALA A 339 21.34 8.86 -64.31
CA ALA A 339 22.53 8.39 -64.95
C ALA A 339 22.24 7.50 -66.20
N VAL A 340 21.28 6.56 -66.02
CA VAL A 340 20.82 5.69 -67.14
C VAL A 340 20.15 6.50 -68.28
N GLU A 341 19.30 7.51 -67.89
CA GLU A 341 18.70 8.39 -68.93
C GLU A 341 19.73 9.22 -69.67
N ARG A 342 20.81 9.68 -69.03
CA ARG A 342 21.89 10.43 -69.69
C ARG A 342 22.68 9.53 -70.64
N GLY A 343 23.08 8.34 -70.20
CA GLY A 343 23.79 7.38 -71.05
C GLY A 343 22.97 6.89 -72.27
N ALA A 344 21.65 6.77 -72.12
CA ALA A 344 20.76 6.43 -73.22
C ALA A 344 20.67 7.55 -74.28
N ARG A 345 20.77 8.84 -73.88
CA ARG A 345 20.74 10.00 -74.77
C ARG A 345 22.07 10.24 -75.46
N GLU A 346 23.19 9.75 -74.95
CA GLU A 346 24.52 9.83 -75.58
C GLU A 346 24.76 8.75 -76.65
N LEU A 347 23.87 7.72 -76.65
CA LEU A 347 23.91 6.61 -77.62
C LEU A 347 22.93 6.80 -78.82
N GLU A 348 22.07 7.82 -78.80
CA GLU A 348 21.20 8.27 -79.89
C GLU A 348 21.87 9.42 -80.67
#